data_660344bdb92e2045ec699a98cbfd6412
#
_entry.id   660344bdb92e2045ec699a98cbfd6412
#
_cell.length_a   1.000
_cell.length_b   1.000
_cell.length_c   1.000
_cell.angle_alpha   90.00
_cell.angle_beta   90.00
_cell.angle_gamma   90.00
#
_symmetry.space_group_name_H-M   'P 1'
#
loop_
_entity.id
_entity.type
_entity.pdbx_description
1 polymer ?
#
loop_
_entity_poly.entity_id
_entity_poly.type
_entity_poly.pdbx_seq_one_letter_code
_entity_poly.pdbx_strand_id
1 'polypeptide(L)'
;DEVSSDDLVAYAAHGIGLRLDPYTQYLPEEEMSEFDILTTGKYGGVGSLIRKRGEWIIFARPYEGSPADRAGIRIGDKILAVDGKSAQGMEISEVSSLLKGDPNTIVKVKIQHLLDDQIETLHIRRERIAIPGIPYAGWVAPGIAYIQHSDFTEGCYEEMRRAIEQLQAEGELKGLILDYRSNGGGILQEAVKIVGLFTPEGTEVVRTKGREGEEIFCTKESPLLPNLPLAVLINNGSASAAEIVAGSLQDLDRAVLLGQKSFGKGLVQSTLPLGYNAYLKLTTGKYYIPSGRCIQAIDYSKHAEGKGYEVVDSMAFRTLGGREVWDGGGITPDCPLAPRYISNFALTLYALGFIEDYVDDYMKRHHSEPFDPTTFALSDEEYELFMRSIEEKEVPYESASRKMLARMKEAAQADHFEELEAQIAQLE
;
A
#
# COMPACT_ATOMS: atom_id res chain seq x y z
N ASP A 1 -2.20 34.23 -15.83
CA ASP A 1 -1.37 33.03 -15.97
C ASP A 1 -1.76 32.39 -17.29
N GLU A 2 -0.81 32.25 -18.20
CA GLU A 2 -1.03 31.59 -19.48
C GLU A 2 -1.04 30.06 -19.23
N VAL A 3 -2.14 29.40 -19.53
CA VAL A 3 -2.25 27.94 -19.54
C VAL A 3 -1.78 27.46 -20.91
N SER A 4 -0.87 26.49 -20.96
CA SER A 4 -0.36 25.93 -22.22
C SER A 4 -1.47 25.16 -22.95
N SER A 5 -1.33 25.00 -24.28
CA SER A 5 -2.23 24.16 -25.06
C SER A 5 -2.23 22.70 -24.60
N ASP A 6 -1.09 22.22 -24.15
CA ASP A 6 -0.90 20.84 -23.70
C ASP A 6 -1.57 20.62 -22.36
N ASP A 7 -1.49 21.58 -21.42
CA ASP A 7 -2.25 21.56 -20.15
C ASP A 7 -3.75 21.55 -20.41
N LEU A 8 -4.24 22.36 -21.36
CA LEU A 8 -5.68 22.39 -21.71
C LEU A 8 -6.17 21.05 -22.27
N VAL A 9 -5.36 20.40 -23.11
CA VAL A 9 -5.66 19.06 -23.64
C VAL A 9 -5.65 18.04 -22.50
N ALA A 10 -4.66 18.08 -21.63
CA ALA A 10 -4.56 17.18 -20.47
C ALA A 10 -5.76 17.36 -19.53
N TYR A 11 -6.16 18.58 -19.20
CA TYR A 11 -7.33 18.85 -18.36
C TYR A 11 -8.63 18.37 -18.99
N ALA A 12 -8.80 18.57 -20.32
CA ALA A 12 -9.97 18.10 -21.05
C ALA A 12 -10.03 16.56 -21.05
N ALA A 13 -8.92 15.89 -21.36
CA ALA A 13 -8.83 14.44 -21.38
C ALA A 13 -9.06 13.84 -19.98
N HIS A 14 -8.48 14.44 -18.94
CA HIS A 14 -8.71 14.04 -17.56
C HIS A 14 -10.20 14.21 -17.15
N GLY A 15 -10.80 15.34 -17.50
CA GLY A 15 -12.23 15.59 -17.25
C GLY A 15 -13.16 14.58 -17.93
N ILE A 16 -12.81 14.12 -19.14
CA ILE A 16 -13.54 13.06 -19.85
C ILE A 16 -13.36 11.73 -19.10
N GLY A 17 -12.13 11.39 -18.70
CA GLY A 17 -11.84 10.16 -17.94
C GLY A 17 -12.65 10.08 -16.65
N LEU A 18 -12.64 11.13 -15.84
CA LEU A 18 -13.42 11.22 -14.60
C LEU A 18 -14.93 11.05 -14.80
N ARG A 19 -15.44 11.37 -15.98
CA ARG A 19 -16.86 11.17 -16.30
C ARG A 19 -17.22 9.73 -16.60
N LEU A 20 -16.25 8.92 -16.99
CA LEU A 20 -16.46 7.50 -17.29
C LEU A 20 -16.36 6.66 -16.00
N ASP A 21 -15.20 6.68 -15.36
CA ASP A 21 -14.91 5.99 -14.11
C ASP A 21 -13.58 6.55 -13.50
N PRO A 22 -13.27 6.27 -12.22
CA PRO A 22 -12.07 6.81 -11.58
C PRO A 22 -10.75 6.16 -12.04
N TYR A 23 -10.81 5.14 -12.89
CA TYR A 23 -9.63 4.38 -13.34
C TYR A 23 -9.23 4.69 -14.78
N THR A 24 -10.14 5.33 -15.54
CA THR A 24 -9.86 5.80 -16.89
C THR A 24 -9.06 7.09 -16.82
N GLN A 25 -7.82 7.06 -17.33
CA GLN A 25 -6.85 8.14 -17.19
C GLN A 25 -6.11 8.39 -18.50
N TYR A 26 -5.93 9.66 -18.83
CA TYR A 26 -4.98 10.11 -19.84
C TYR A 26 -3.60 10.21 -19.18
N LEU A 27 -2.61 9.61 -19.78
CA LEU A 27 -1.21 9.59 -19.32
C LEU A 27 -0.36 10.33 -20.35
N PRO A 28 0.01 11.60 -20.12
CA PRO A 28 0.94 12.33 -20.97
C PRO A 28 2.36 11.75 -20.86
N GLU A 29 3.24 12.09 -21.80
CA GLU A 29 4.63 11.62 -21.84
C GLU A 29 5.36 11.81 -20.50
N GLU A 30 5.10 12.93 -19.85
CA GLU A 30 5.73 13.31 -18.57
C GLU A 30 5.39 12.35 -17.42
N GLU A 31 4.19 11.77 -17.43
CA GLU A 31 3.71 10.82 -16.40
C GLU A 31 4.09 9.36 -16.71
N MET A 32 4.60 9.08 -17.92
CA MET A 32 4.93 7.71 -18.32
C MET A 32 6.01 7.07 -17.47
N SER A 33 6.99 7.84 -16.99
CA SER A 33 8.04 7.29 -16.13
C SER A 33 7.49 6.81 -14.79
N GLU A 34 6.48 7.47 -14.22
CA GLU A 34 5.82 7.02 -13.00
C GLU A 34 4.92 5.81 -13.27
N PHE A 35 4.21 5.82 -14.37
CA PHE A 35 3.39 4.67 -14.79
C PHE A 35 4.25 3.42 -15.04
N ASP A 36 5.41 3.56 -15.67
CA ASP A 36 6.37 2.47 -15.87
C ASP A 36 6.90 1.93 -14.54
N ILE A 37 7.18 2.80 -13.57
CA ILE A 37 7.60 2.39 -12.23
C ILE A 37 6.48 1.60 -11.53
N LEU A 38 5.24 2.08 -11.60
CA LEU A 38 4.09 1.39 -11.00
C LEU A 38 3.82 0.02 -11.63
N THR A 39 4.11 -0.13 -12.93
CA THR A 39 3.86 -1.37 -13.66
C THR A 39 5.03 -2.33 -13.54
N THR A 40 6.25 -1.86 -13.79
CA THR A 40 7.45 -2.72 -13.80
C THR A 40 8.09 -2.86 -12.42
N GLY A 41 7.80 -1.96 -11.50
CA GLY A 41 8.51 -1.88 -10.21
C GLY A 41 9.97 -1.42 -10.35
N LYS A 42 10.38 -0.91 -11.52
CA LYS A 42 11.80 -0.61 -11.84
C LYS A 42 12.00 0.85 -12.17
N TYR A 43 13.07 1.44 -11.64
CA TYR A 43 13.48 2.81 -11.95
C TYR A 43 14.99 2.99 -11.84
N GLY A 44 15.53 4.03 -12.46
CA GLY A 44 16.93 4.43 -12.26
C GLY A 44 17.05 5.32 -11.03
N GLY A 45 17.95 4.97 -10.08
CA GLY A 45 18.09 5.76 -8.87
C GLY A 45 19.02 5.16 -7.83
N VAL A 46 18.88 5.61 -6.59
CA VAL A 46 19.72 5.19 -5.45
C VAL A 46 19.17 4.00 -4.67
N GLY A 47 17.86 3.69 -4.79
CA GLY A 47 17.26 2.53 -4.15
C GLY A 47 16.91 2.75 -2.67
N SER A 48 16.07 3.74 -2.38
CA SER A 48 15.53 3.95 -1.04
C SER A 48 14.14 4.57 -1.10
N LEU A 49 13.31 4.19 -0.14
CA LEU A 49 12.13 4.96 0.21
C LEU A 49 12.57 6.20 0.98
N ILE A 50 11.99 7.35 0.66
CA ILE A 50 12.20 8.61 1.35
C ILE A 50 10.90 9.14 1.92
N ARG A 51 10.99 9.97 2.97
CA ARG A 51 9.82 10.52 3.67
C ARG A 51 10.09 11.95 4.13
N LYS A 52 9.07 12.80 4.14
CA LYS A 52 9.15 14.14 4.70
C LYS A 52 9.00 14.09 6.22
N ARG A 53 9.86 14.82 6.92
CA ARG A 53 9.83 14.99 8.36
C ARG A 53 10.13 16.46 8.72
N GLY A 54 9.09 17.18 9.10
CA GLY A 54 9.18 18.62 9.25
C GLY A 54 9.61 19.30 7.95
N GLU A 55 10.68 20.06 7.98
CA GLU A 55 11.24 20.75 6.80
C GLU A 55 12.24 19.89 6.00
N TRP A 56 12.48 18.66 6.42
CA TRP A 56 13.51 17.81 5.83
C TRP A 56 12.94 16.55 5.22
N ILE A 57 13.69 16.01 4.27
CA ILE A 57 13.46 14.66 3.76
C ILE A 57 14.50 13.72 4.39
N ILE A 58 14.03 12.55 4.82
CA ILE A 58 14.86 11.50 5.41
C ILE A 58 14.81 10.22 4.56
N PHE A 59 15.85 9.42 4.65
CA PHE A 59 15.84 8.04 4.16
C PHE A 59 15.01 7.17 5.10
N ALA A 60 13.82 6.76 4.64
CA ALA A 60 12.89 5.96 5.44
C ALA A 60 13.21 4.45 5.36
N ARG A 61 13.70 3.99 4.20
CA ARG A 61 14.07 2.58 4.00
C ARG A 61 15.00 2.43 2.79
N PRO A 62 16.31 2.39 2.97
CA PRO A 62 17.23 1.88 1.95
C PRO A 62 16.88 0.43 1.62
N TYR A 63 16.81 0.08 0.33
CA TYR A 63 16.57 -1.31 -0.07
C TYR A 63 17.85 -2.11 0.07
N GLU A 64 17.77 -3.30 0.61
CA GLU A 64 18.91 -4.19 0.80
C GLU A 64 19.69 -4.40 -0.49
N GLY A 65 21.01 -4.25 -0.44
CA GLY A 65 21.90 -4.35 -1.60
C GLY A 65 21.75 -3.23 -2.63
N SER A 66 20.98 -2.19 -2.38
CA SER A 66 20.86 -1.03 -3.26
C SER A 66 22.10 -0.13 -3.20
N PRO A 67 22.28 0.82 -4.17
CA PRO A 67 23.32 1.82 -4.08
C PRO A 67 23.32 2.65 -2.79
N ALA A 68 22.13 2.98 -2.27
CA ALA A 68 22.00 3.70 -1.01
C ALA A 68 22.49 2.88 0.19
N ASP A 69 22.09 1.61 0.26
CA ASP A 69 22.51 0.68 1.32
C ASP A 69 24.03 0.44 1.28
N ARG A 70 24.59 0.15 0.09
CA ARG A 70 26.03 -0.01 -0.10
C ARG A 70 26.85 1.26 0.19
N ALA A 71 26.24 2.43 0.06
CA ALA A 71 26.85 3.70 0.42
C ALA A 71 26.82 3.98 1.93
N GLY A 72 26.20 3.09 2.74
CA GLY A 72 26.13 3.22 4.19
C GLY A 72 24.96 4.08 4.70
N ILE A 73 24.03 4.46 3.83
CA ILE A 73 22.82 5.20 4.22
C ILE A 73 21.93 4.30 5.09
N ARG A 74 21.44 4.86 6.17
CA ARG A 74 20.59 4.17 7.16
C ARG A 74 19.23 4.84 7.30
N ILE A 75 18.30 4.11 7.89
CA ILE A 75 16.97 4.64 8.25
C ILE A 75 17.14 5.84 9.18
N GLY A 76 16.47 6.94 8.88
CA GLY A 76 16.50 8.17 9.64
C GLY A 76 17.58 9.17 9.18
N ASP A 77 18.53 8.78 8.33
CA ASP A 77 19.54 9.71 7.80
C ASP A 77 18.84 10.83 7.03
N LYS A 78 19.22 12.08 7.36
CA LYS A 78 18.61 13.28 6.81
C LYS A 78 19.31 13.71 5.52
N ILE A 79 18.54 14.01 4.49
CA ILE A 79 19.05 14.55 3.25
C ILE A 79 19.19 16.07 3.39
N LEU A 80 20.43 16.56 3.40
CA LEU A 80 20.71 18.00 3.49
C LEU A 80 20.76 18.67 2.12
N ALA A 81 21.32 17.98 1.11
CA ALA A 81 21.39 18.49 -0.24
C ALA A 81 21.59 17.36 -1.26
N VAL A 82 21.11 17.55 -2.49
CA VAL A 82 21.32 16.66 -3.65
C VAL A 82 21.91 17.49 -4.78
N ASP A 83 23.08 17.08 -5.30
CA ASP A 83 23.86 17.81 -6.33
C ASP A 83 24.03 19.30 -6.04
N GLY A 84 24.23 19.64 -4.76
CA GLY A 84 24.43 21.01 -4.28
C GLY A 84 23.14 21.80 -4.04
N LYS A 85 21.97 21.28 -4.38
CA LYS A 85 20.67 21.91 -4.07
C LYS A 85 20.24 21.51 -2.65
N SER A 86 19.94 22.47 -1.80
CA SER A 86 19.41 22.21 -0.46
C SER A 86 18.08 21.46 -0.54
N ALA A 87 17.92 20.42 0.28
CA ALA A 87 16.65 19.67 0.38
C ALA A 87 15.70 20.25 1.45
N GLN A 88 16.11 21.29 2.18
CA GLN A 88 15.28 21.94 3.21
C GLN A 88 14.04 22.58 2.57
N GLY A 89 12.87 22.26 3.08
CA GLY A 89 11.59 22.80 2.61
C GLY A 89 11.07 22.18 1.31
N MET A 90 11.86 21.30 0.65
CA MET A 90 11.42 20.62 -0.57
C MET A 90 10.32 19.61 -0.30
N GLU A 91 9.53 19.32 -1.33
CA GLU A 91 8.57 18.21 -1.31
C GLU A 91 9.24 16.88 -1.67
N ILE A 92 8.61 15.78 -1.27
CA ILE A 92 9.13 14.40 -1.53
C ILE A 92 9.36 14.18 -3.03
N SER A 93 8.45 14.63 -3.88
CA SER A 93 8.53 14.51 -5.33
C SER A 93 9.76 15.20 -5.91
N GLU A 94 10.11 16.40 -5.41
CA GLU A 94 11.27 17.17 -5.86
C GLU A 94 12.58 16.45 -5.52
N VAL A 95 12.73 16.00 -4.25
CA VAL A 95 13.93 15.26 -3.83
C VAL A 95 14.01 13.90 -4.51
N SER A 96 12.87 13.22 -4.68
CA SER A 96 12.78 11.95 -5.42
C SER A 96 13.28 12.10 -6.85
N SER A 97 12.85 13.15 -7.54
CA SER A 97 13.30 13.45 -8.91
C SER A 97 14.80 13.71 -8.99
N LEU A 98 15.39 14.36 -7.99
CA LEU A 98 16.85 14.58 -7.94
C LEU A 98 17.62 13.28 -7.66
N LEU A 99 17.10 12.37 -6.85
CA LEU A 99 17.73 11.08 -6.55
C LEU A 99 17.59 10.06 -7.67
N LYS A 100 16.49 10.13 -8.44
CA LYS A 100 16.28 9.35 -9.66
C LYS A 100 17.17 9.86 -10.80
N GLY A 101 17.31 9.07 -11.85
CA GLY A 101 18.03 9.41 -13.07
C GLY A 101 18.62 8.18 -13.76
N ASP A 102 19.29 8.40 -14.88
CA ASP A 102 19.81 7.32 -15.71
C ASP A 102 20.78 6.42 -14.93
N PRO A 103 20.66 5.09 -15.07
CA PRO A 103 21.61 4.15 -14.51
C PRO A 103 23.05 4.46 -14.94
N ASN A 104 24.02 4.22 -14.06
CA ASN A 104 25.43 4.53 -14.20
C ASN A 104 25.82 6.00 -14.06
N THR A 105 24.90 6.95 -13.90
CA THR A 105 25.21 8.32 -13.51
C THR A 105 25.50 8.42 -12.01
N ILE A 106 26.21 9.46 -11.58
CA ILE A 106 26.55 9.70 -10.17
C ILE A 106 25.73 10.87 -9.65
N VAL A 107 25.12 10.67 -8.50
CA VAL A 107 24.47 11.73 -7.71
C VAL A 107 25.28 12.01 -6.45
N LYS A 108 25.45 13.28 -6.09
CA LYS A 108 26.08 13.70 -4.84
C LYS A 108 25.01 13.98 -3.81
N VAL A 109 24.98 13.21 -2.74
CA VAL A 109 23.99 13.37 -1.67
C VAL A 109 24.72 13.76 -0.39
N LYS A 110 24.42 14.96 0.12
CA LYS A 110 24.90 15.41 1.42
C LYS A 110 23.89 14.98 2.46
N ILE A 111 24.35 14.20 3.43
CA ILE A 111 23.50 13.63 4.49
C ILE A 111 23.98 14.04 5.87
N GLN A 112 23.09 13.95 6.85
CA GLN A 112 23.40 13.95 8.28
C GLN A 112 22.92 12.62 8.85
N HIS A 113 23.85 11.86 9.41
CA HIS A 113 23.52 10.60 10.05
C HIS A 113 22.69 10.79 11.30
N LEU A 114 21.71 9.89 11.51
CA LEU A 114 20.83 9.97 12.67
C LEU A 114 21.56 9.77 13.99
N LEU A 115 22.47 8.77 14.07
CA LEU A 115 23.02 8.30 15.35
C LEU A 115 24.08 9.23 15.96
N ASP A 116 24.92 9.84 15.13
CA ASP A 116 26.08 10.61 15.58
C ASP A 116 26.13 12.04 15.05
N ASP A 117 25.08 12.44 14.33
CA ASP A 117 24.92 13.76 13.68
C ASP A 117 26.07 14.12 12.71
N GLN A 118 26.93 13.16 12.33
CA GLN A 118 27.98 13.39 11.35
C GLN A 118 27.40 13.77 10.00
N ILE A 119 28.05 14.73 9.35
CA ILE A 119 27.66 15.19 8.02
C ILE A 119 28.70 14.72 7.02
N GLU A 120 28.23 13.99 6.00
CA GLU A 120 29.09 13.61 4.89
C GLU A 120 28.46 13.83 3.53
N THR A 121 29.27 13.76 2.48
CA THR A 121 28.81 13.84 1.09
C THR A 121 29.14 12.54 0.39
N LEU A 122 28.11 11.79 0.06
CA LEU A 122 28.20 10.52 -0.63
C LEU A 122 28.13 10.72 -2.15
N HIS A 123 28.93 9.96 -2.90
CA HIS A 123 28.88 9.89 -4.36
C HIS A 123 28.28 8.55 -4.74
N ILE A 124 26.97 8.55 -5.04
CA ILE A 124 26.20 7.33 -5.26
C ILE A 124 26.01 7.13 -6.75
N ARG A 125 26.44 5.97 -7.26
CA ARG A 125 26.16 5.57 -8.64
C ARG A 125 24.72 5.08 -8.73
N ARG A 126 23.90 5.74 -9.54
CA ARG A 126 22.54 5.27 -9.79
C ARG A 126 22.57 3.95 -10.54
N GLU A 127 21.66 3.07 -10.17
CA GLU A 127 21.46 1.77 -10.80
C GLU A 127 20.00 1.58 -11.18
N ARG A 128 19.72 0.52 -11.91
CA ARG A 128 18.34 0.09 -12.13
C ARG A 128 17.86 -0.59 -10.85
N ILE A 129 16.96 0.06 -10.13
CA ILE A 129 16.38 -0.42 -8.88
C ILE A 129 15.11 -1.19 -9.20
N ALA A 130 14.94 -2.35 -8.57
CA ALA A 130 13.66 -3.06 -8.51
C ALA A 130 13.04 -2.83 -7.13
N ILE A 131 11.80 -2.36 -7.11
CA ILE A 131 11.01 -2.29 -5.87
C ILE A 131 10.52 -3.71 -5.60
N PRO A 132 10.86 -4.33 -4.45
CA PRO A 132 10.46 -5.70 -4.19
C PRO A 132 8.94 -5.81 -4.00
N GLY A 133 8.30 -6.69 -4.77
CA GLY A 133 6.89 -7.04 -4.57
C GLY A 133 6.69 -7.83 -3.28
N ILE A 134 7.74 -8.55 -2.82
CA ILE A 134 7.79 -9.31 -1.57
C ILE A 134 8.77 -8.64 -0.61
N PRO A 135 8.35 -7.61 0.16
CA PRO A 135 9.26 -6.88 1.05
C PRO A 135 9.67 -7.66 2.30
N TYR A 136 8.96 -8.73 2.64
CA TYR A 136 9.27 -9.58 3.78
C TYR A 136 8.76 -11.02 3.58
N ALA A 137 9.60 -11.96 3.92
CA ALA A 137 9.28 -13.38 4.08
C ALA A 137 10.02 -13.95 5.29
N GLY A 138 9.36 -14.73 6.15
CA GLY A 138 9.98 -15.27 7.36
C GLY A 138 9.03 -16.15 8.17
N TRP A 139 9.53 -16.62 9.32
CA TRP A 139 8.78 -17.50 10.22
C TRP A 139 8.08 -16.69 11.30
N VAL A 140 6.79 -16.97 11.54
CA VAL A 140 5.99 -16.35 12.61
C VAL A 140 5.74 -17.30 13.77
N ALA A 141 5.88 -18.61 13.52
CA ALA A 141 5.84 -19.67 14.52
C ALA A 141 6.56 -20.91 13.97
N PRO A 142 6.92 -21.91 14.79
CA PRO A 142 7.53 -23.13 14.31
C PRO A 142 6.72 -23.82 13.22
N GLY A 143 7.25 -23.88 12.00
CA GLY A 143 6.60 -24.45 10.83
C GLY A 143 5.56 -23.55 10.15
N ILE A 144 5.31 -22.36 10.64
CA ILE A 144 4.38 -21.39 10.01
C ILE A 144 5.15 -20.22 9.44
N ALA A 145 5.15 -20.12 8.13
CA ALA A 145 5.75 -19.01 7.41
C ALA A 145 4.75 -17.89 7.13
N TYR A 146 5.27 -16.69 6.95
CA TYR A 146 4.53 -15.49 6.58
C TYR A 146 5.25 -14.79 5.45
N ILE A 147 4.50 -14.38 4.43
CA ILE A 147 5.00 -13.61 3.29
C ILE A 147 4.12 -12.38 3.13
N GLN A 148 4.73 -11.20 3.19
CA GLN A 148 4.09 -9.93 2.85
C GLN A 148 4.25 -9.68 1.34
N HIS A 149 3.14 -9.48 0.64
CA HIS A 149 3.11 -9.15 -0.78
C HIS A 149 2.47 -7.77 -0.97
N SER A 150 3.28 -6.77 -1.33
CA SER A 150 2.84 -5.38 -1.41
C SER A 150 2.26 -4.99 -2.76
N ASP A 151 2.83 -5.49 -3.86
CA ASP A 151 2.51 -5.03 -5.21
C ASP A 151 2.70 -6.13 -6.25
N PHE A 152 1.80 -6.17 -7.24
CA PHE A 152 1.90 -7.11 -8.37
C PHE A 152 2.66 -6.49 -9.54
N THR A 153 3.95 -6.23 -9.32
CA THR A 153 4.88 -5.77 -10.35
C THR A 153 5.40 -6.92 -11.21
N GLU A 154 6.05 -6.59 -12.33
CA GLU A 154 6.68 -7.59 -13.21
C GLU A 154 7.70 -8.45 -12.47
N GLY A 155 7.48 -9.76 -12.45
CA GLY A 155 8.38 -10.74 -11.82
C GLY A 155 8.10 -11.02 -10.35
N CYS A 156 7.04 -10.47 -9.75
CA CYS A 156 6.68 -10.74 -8.35
C CYS A 156 6.34 -12.23 -8.10
N TYR A 157 5.88 -12.95 -9.12
CA TYR A 157 5.71 -14.41 -9.04
C TYR A 157 7.04 -15.12 -8.75
N GLU A 158 8.11 -14.75 -9.44
CA GLU A 158 9.44 -15.34 -9.23
C GLU A 158 10.02 -14.96 -7.86
N GLU A 159 9.68 -13.75 -7.36
CA GLU A 159 10.03 -13.35 -5.99
C GLU A 159 9.29 -14.22 -4.96
N MET A 160 7.97 -14.39 -5.13
CA MET A 160 7.15 -15.25 -4.28
C MET A 160 7.66 -16.69 -4.26
N ARG A 161 7.94 -17.24 -5.44
CA ARG A 161 8.48 -18.59 -5.58
C ARG A 161 9.81 -18.75 -4.84
N ARG A 162 10.75 -17.83 -5.07
CA ARG A 162 12.07 -17.86 -4.38
C ARG A 162 11.93 -17.73 -2.86
N ALA A 163 11.03 -16.86 -2.39
CA ALA A 163 10.77 -16.73 -0.96
C ALA A 163 10.24 -18.05 -0.35
N ILE A 164 9.33 -18.72 -1.03
CA ILE A 164 8.82 -20.04 -0.59
C ILE A 164 9.93 -21.09 -0.61
N GLU A 165 10.72 -21.19 -1.68
CA GLU A 165 11.82 -22.14 -1.82
C GLU A 165 12.90 -21.92 -0.75
N GLN A 166 13.19 -20.67 -0.40
CA GLN A 166 14.10 -20.32 0.69
C GLN A 166 13.55 -20.78 2.04
N LEU A 167 12.30 -20.49 2.37
CA LEU A 167 11.66 -20.95 3.61
C LEU A 167 11.66 -22.48 3.71
N GLN A 168 11.41 -23.20 2.61
CA GLN A 168 11.49 -24.65 2.58
C GLN A 168 12.92 -25.19 2.82
N ALA A 169 13.95 -24.45 2.40
CA ALA A 169 15.34 -24.82 2.64
C ALA A 169 15.76 -24.55 4.10
N GLU A 170 15.14 -23.60 4.78
CA GLU A 170 15.39 -23.24 6.17
C GLU A 170 14.74 -24.20 7.18
N GLY A 171 13.58 -24.81 6.82
CA GLY A 171 12.85 -25.68 7.73
C GLY A 171 11.60 -26.34 7.16
N GLU A 172 10.97 -27.18 7.98
CA GLU A 172 9.72 -27.86 7.61
C GLU A 172 8.55 -26.88 7.57
N LEU A 173 8.00 -26.63 6.38
CA LEU A 173 6.86 -25.74 6.19
C LEU A 173 5.54 -26.50 6.41
N LYS A 174 4.79 -26.16 7.47
CA LYS A 174 3.50 -26.75 7.87
C LYS A 174 2.31 -25.89 7.54
N GLY A 175 2.51 -24.60 7.32
CA GLY A 175 1.49 -23.65 6.93
C GLY A 175 2.10 -22.34 6.42
N LEU A 176 1.35 -21.62 5.59
CA LEU A 176 1.79 -20.36 5.01
C LEU A 176 0.68 -19.30 5.16
N ILE A 177 1.09 -18.12 5.58
CA ILE A 177 0.26 -16.92 5.63
C ILE A 177 0.70 -15.98 4.51
N LEU A 178 -0.19 -15.64 3.60
CA LEU A 178 0.00 -14.60 2.59
C LEU A 178 -0.69 -13.33 3.04
N ASP A 179 0.03 -12.23 3.12
CA ASP A 179 -0.52 -10.94 3.52
C ASP A 179 -0.68 -10.00 2.32
N TYR A 180 -1.93 -9.78 1.94
CA TYR A 180 -2.35 -8.84 0.90
C TYR A 180 -3.00 -7.58 1.48
N ARG A 181 -2.91 -7.33 2.77
CA ARG A 181 -3.45 -6.10 3.37
C ARG A 181 -2.77 -4.90 2.75
N SER A 182 -3.58 -3.92 2.32
CA SER A 182 -3.15 -2.69 1.65
C SER A 182 -2.39 -2.89 0.33
N ASN A 183 -2.51 -4.07 -0.30
CA ASN A 183 -2.00 -4.35 -1.63
C ASN A 183 -3.01 -3.88 -2.69
N GLY A 184 -2.68 -2.84 -3.44
CA GLY A 184 -3.54 -2.22 -4.46
C GLY A 184 -3.72 -3.05 -5.75
N GLY A 185 -3.03 -4.18 -5.87
CA GLY A 185 -3.03 -5.04 -7.05
C GLY A 185 -1.87 -4.78 -8.00
N GLY A 186 -2.10 -4.88 -9.29
CA GLY A 186 -1.12 -4.71 -10.36
C GLY A 186 -1.37 -5.67 -11.52
N ILE A 187 -0.34 -6.38 -11.98
CA ILE A 187 -0.37 -7.21 -13.18
C ILE A 187 -1.20 -8.48 -12.95
N LEU A 188 -2.29 -8.63 -13.74
CA LEU A 188 -3.20 -9.77 -13.67
C LEU A 188 -2.49 -11.10 -13.92
N GLN A 189 -1.58 -11.17 -14.91
CA GLN A 189 -0.85 -12.37 -15.26
C GLN A 189 0.03 -12.88 -14.10
N GLU A 190 0.59 -11.99 -13.31
CA GLU A 190 1.36 -12.36 -12.11
C GLU A 190 0.44 -12.96 -11.04
N ALA A 191 -0.77 -12.42 -10.85
CA ALA A 191 -1.77 -12.99 -9.95
C ALA A 191 -2.15 -14.42 -10.35
N VAL A 192 -2.37 -14.68 -11.65
CA VAL A 192 -2.67 -16.02 -12.18
C VAL A 192 -1.54 -17.01 -11.88
N LYS A 193 -0.28 -16.60 -12.11
CA LYS A 193 0.89 -17.45 -11.82
C LYS A 193 1.00 -17.73 -10.32
N ILE A 194 0.76 -16.75 -9.45
CA ILE A 194 0.83 -16.92 -8.00
C ILE A 194 -0.24 -17.90 -7.51
N VAL A 195 -1.47 -17.85 -8.02
CA VAL A 195 -2.50 -18.87 -7.72
C VAL A 195 -2.02 -20.26 -8.16
N GLY A 196 -1.31 -20.34 -9.29
CA GLY A 196 -0.70 -21.58 -9.81
C GLY A 196 0.32 -22.24 -8.88
N LEU A 197 0.94 -21.50 -7.93
CA LEU A 197 1.81 -22.09 -6.90
C LEU A 197 1.04 -23.04 -5.97
N PHE A 198 -0.27 -22.88 -5.86
CA PHE A 198 -1.11 -23.54 -4.87
C PHE A 198 -2.22 -24.40 -5.46
N THR A 199 -2.46 -24.35 -6.77
CA THR A 199 -3.58 -25.03 -7.44
C THR A 199 -3.11 -25.82 -8.63
N PRO A 200 -3.79 -26.91 -9.03
CA PRO A 200 -3.41 -27.74 -10.18
C PRO A 200 -3.29 -26.94 -11.47
N GLU A 201 -2.45 -27.43 -12.39
CA GLU A 201 -2.36 -26.92 -13.76
C GLU A 201 -3.74 -26.97 -14.45
N GLY A 202 -4.04 -25.96 -15.26
CA GLY A 202 -5.31 -25.82 -15.98
C GLY A 202 -6.47 -25.28 -15.13
N THR A 203 -6.23 -24.93 -13.84
CA THR A 203 -7.27 -24.33 -13.00
C THR A 203 -7.61 -22.92 -13.49
N GLU A 204 -8.89 -22.66 -13.75
CA GLU A 204 -9.38 -21.32 -14.04
C GLU A 204 -9.20 -20.43 -12.80
N VAL A 205 -8.52 -19.29 -13.00
CA VAL A 205 -8.26 -18.31 -11.94
C VAL A 205 -9.16 -17.10 -12.08
N VAL A 206 -9.26 -16.57 -13.29
CA VAL A 206 -10.03 -15.37 -13.57
C VAL A 206 -10.49 -15.37 -15.02
N ARG A 207 -11.64 -14.78 -15.24
CA ARG A 207 -12.25 -14.60 -16.56
C ARG A 207 -12.55 -13.14 -16.76
N THR A 208 -12.10 -12.57 -17.86
CA THR A 208 -12.43 -11.19 -18.22
C THR A 208 -13.55 -11.16 -19.27
N LYS A 209 -14.50 -10.24 -19.12
CA LYS A 209 -15.57 -9.99 -20.08
C LYS A 209 -15.63 -8.52 -20.43
N GLY A 210 -15.52 -8.21 -21.68
CA GLY A 210 -15.59 -6.87 -22.21
C GLY A 210 -16.36 -6.82 -23.56
N ARG A 211 -16.29 -5.67 -24.20
CA ARG A 211 -16.96 -5.46 -25.50
C ARG A 211 -16.38 -6.35 -26.61
N GLU A 212 -15.10 -6.70 -26.51
CA GLU A 212 -14.38 -7.51 -27.50
C GLU A 212 -14.53 -9.01 -27.27
N GLY A 213 -15.19 -9.43 -26.20
CA GLY A 213 -15.43 -10.83 -25.90
C GLY A 213 -15.05 -11.22 -24.47
N GLU A 214 -14.75 -12.49 -24.30
CA GLU A 214 -14.39 -13.14 -23.04
C GLU A 214 -13.03 -13.82 -23.19
N GLU A 215 -12.16 -13.66 -22.17
CA GLU A 215 -10.88 -14.33 -22.08
C GLU A 215 -10.76 -15.03 -20.73
N ILE A 216 -10.30 -16.28 -20.75
CA ILE A 216 -10.15 -17.12 -19.55
C ILE A 216 -8.67 -17.30 -19.26
N PHE A 217 -8.26 -17.02 -18.04
CA PHE A 217 -6.89 -17.17 -17.56
C PHE A 217 -6.82 -18.36 -16.61
N CYS A 218 -6.06 -19.37 -17.01
CA CYS A 218 -5.82 -20.59 -16.25
C CYS A 218 -4.35 -20.69 -15.82
N THR A 219 -4.12 -21.45 -14.74
CA THR A 219 -2.77 -21.82 -14.31
C THR A 219 -2.08 -22.68 -15.36
N LYS A 220 -0.77 -22.50 -15.56
CA LYS A 220 0.00 -23.18 -16.62
C LYS A 220 1.05 -24.14 -16.10
N GLU A 221 1.40 -24.06 -14.83
CA GLU A 221 2.51 -24.78 -14.22
C GLU A 221 2.01 -25.72 -13.13
N SER A 222 2.81 -26.75 -12.83
CA SER A 222 2.55 -27.63 -11.71
C SER A 222 2.72 -26.88 -10.38
N PRO A 223 1.81 -27.06 -9.41
CA PRO A 223 1.85 -26.33 -8.16
C PRO A 223 3.07 -26.69 -7.30
N LEU A 224 3.64 -25.68 -6.65
CA LEU A 224 4.74 -25.85 -5.68
C LEU A 224 4.22 -26.40 -4.33
N LEU A 225 3.07 -25.91 -3.88
CA LEU A 225 2.50 -26.20 -2.57
C LEU A 225 1.00 -26.57 -2.65
N PRO A 226 0.63 -27.68 -3.33
CA PRO A 226 -0.78 -27.99 -3.60
C PRO A 226 -1.61 -28.29 -2.34
N ASN A 227 -0.99 -28.84 -1.29
CA ASN A 227 -1.67 -29.35 -0.11
C ASN A 227 -1.31 -28.59 1.19
N LEU A 228 -0.42 -27.60 1.13
CA LEU A 228 -0.01 -26.86 2.32
C LEU A 228 -1.19 -26.04 2.85
N PRO A 229 -1.53 -26.08 4.17
CA PRO A 229 -2.47 -25.15 4.78
C PRO A 229 -2.12 -23.69 4.47
N LEU A 230 -3.10 -22.93 3.94
CA LEU A 230 -2.91 -21.57 3.47
C LEU A 230 -3.93 -20.64 4.09
N ALA A 231 -3.45 -19.56 4.69
CA ALA A 231 -4.25 -18.45 5.17
C ALA A 231 -3.91 -17.17 4.38
N VAL A 232 -4.91 -16.37 4.07
CA VAL A 232 -4.74 -15.11 3.33
C VAL A 232 -5.29 -13.96 4.16
N LEU A 233 -4.47 -12.94 4.40
CA LEU A 233 -4.88 -11.74 5.11
C LEU A 233 -5.30 -10.67 4.11
N ILE A 234 -6.48 -10.10 4.29
CA ILE A 234 -7.02 -9.01 3.47
C ILE A 234 -7.58 -7.87 4.31
N ASN A 235 -7.64 -6.67 3.75
CA ASN A 235 -8.33 -5.52 4.31
C ASN A 235 -8.96 -4.65 3.21
N ASN A 236 -9.55 -3.53 3.57
CA ASN A 236 -10.17 -2.59 2.65
C ASN A 236 -9.21 -1.93 1.62
N GLY A 237 -7.91 -2.07 1.83
CA GLY A 237 -6.88 -1.66 0.86
C GLY A 237 -6.44 -2.78 -0.10
N SER A 238 -6.92 -4.02 0.10
CA SER A 238 -6.67 -5.13 -0.82
C SER A 238 -7.54 -4.97 -2.06
N ALA A 239 -6.94 -4.77 -3.24
CA ALA A 239 -7.67 -4.42 -4.46
C ALA A 239 -7.18 -5.17 -5.71
N SER A 240 -8.04 -5.31 -6.74
CA SER A 240 -7.67 -5.75 -8.09
C SER A 240 -6.96 -7.13 -8.09
N ALA A 241 -5.69 -7.22 -8.54
CA ALA A 241 -4.93 -8.48 -8.59
C ALA A 241 -4.83 -9.17 -7.22
N ALA A 242 -4.77 -8.43 -6.11
CA ALA A 242 -4.81 -8.99 -4.76
C ALA A 242 -6.17 -9.67 -4.47
N GLU A 243 -7.26 -9.08 -4.98
CA GLU A 243 -8.60 -9.67 -4.86
C GLU A 243 -8.77 -10.88 -5.78
N ILE A 244 -8.11 -10.89 -6.95
CA ILE A 244 -8.08 -12.07 -7.82
C ILE A 244 -7.43 -13.25 -7.08
N VAL A 245 -6.24 -13.06 -6.50
CA VAL A 245 -5.57 -14.14 -5.76
C VAL A 245 -6.39 -14.58 -4.56
N ALA A 246 -6.79 -13.66 -3.69
CA ALA A 246 -7.54 -13.98 -2.48
C ALA A 246 -8.88 -14.67 -2.80
N GLY A 247 -9.65 -14.07 -3.71
CA GLY A 247 -10.97 -14.57 -4.08
C GLY A 247 -10.92 -15.90 -4.83
N SER A 248 -9.93 -16.11 -5.72
CA SER A 248 -9.77 -17.38 -6.42
C SER A 248 -9.37 -18.50 -5.46
N LEU A 249 -8.45 -18.25 -4.53
CA LEU A 249 -8.08 -19.23 -3.50
C LEU A 249 -9.25 -19.54 -2.55
N GLN A 250 -10.13 -18.57 -2.27
CA GLN A 250 -11.36 -18.79 -1.52
C GLN A 250 -12.35 -19.63 -2.31
N ASP A 251 -12.63 -19.27 -3.57
CA ASP A 251 -13.62 -19.95 -4.43
C ASP A 251 -13.21 -21.40 -4.74
N LEU A 252 -11.92 -21.67 -4.81
CA LEU A 252 -11.36 -23.00 -4.99
C LEU A 252 -11.23 -23.82 -3.69
N ASP A 253 -11.68 -23.27 -2.55
CA ASP A 253 -11.52 -23.85 -1.20
C ASP A 253 -10.06 -24.19 -0.86
N ARG A 254 -9.12 -23.41 -1.42
CA ARG A 254 -7.68 -23.66 -1.26
C ARG A 254 -7.09 -22.91 -0.07
N ALA A 255 -7.70 -21.80 0.33
CA ALA A 255 -7.25 -20.97 1.45
C ALA A 255 -8.43 -20.54 2.33
N VAL A 256 -8.09 -20.17 3.57
CA VAL A 256 -9.00 -19.46 4.49
C VAL A 256 -8.61 -17.99 4.49
N LEU A 257 -9.57 -17.10 4.27
CA LEU A 257 -9.37 -15.66 4.26
C LEU A 257 -9.71 -15.05 5.63
N LEU A 258 -8.81 -14.21 6.16
CA LEU A 258 -8.98 -13.53 7.43
C LEU A 258 -8.82 -12.01 7.25
N GLY A 259 -9.55 -11.24 8.02
CA GLY A 259 -9.39 -9.78 8.06
C GLY A 259 -10.67 -9.02 7.80
N GLN A 260 -10.61 -8.06 6.90
CA GLN A 260 -11.73 -7.16 6.57
C GLN A 260 -12.11 -7.32 5.10
N LYS A 261 -13.34 -6.91 4.76
CA LYS A 261 -13.81 -6.89 3.39
C LYS A 261 -12.85 -6.10 2.49
N SER A 262 -12.52 -6.63 1.32
CA SER A 262 -11.61 -6.00 0.37
C SER A 262 -12.21 -4.79 -0.33
N PHE A 263 -11.46 -4.12 -1.18
CA PHE A 263 -11.84 -2.86 -1.84
C PHE A 263 -13.03 -3.02 -2.81
N GLY A 264 -13.04 -4.07 -3.62
CA GLY A 264 -14.10 -4.29 -4.61
C GLY A 264 -13.81 -3.67 -5.97
N LYS A 265 -12.58 -3.79 -6.49
CA LYS A 265 -12.21 -3.40 -7.84
C LYS A 265 -12.23 -4.60 -8.78
N GLY A 266 -13.34 -4.78 -9.49
CA GLY A 266 -13.58 -5.85 -10.47
C GLY A 266 -13.51 -5.39 -11.94
N LEU A 267 -12.82 -4.26 -12.22
CA LEU A 267 -12.69 -3.67 -13.54
C LEU A 267 -11.29 -3.92 -14.11
N VAL A 268 -11.25 -4.20 -15.42
CA VAL A 268 -10.02 -4.38 -16.19
C VAL A 268 -9.71 -3.11 -16.95
N GLN A 269 -8.47 -2.61 -16.83
CA GLN A 269 -7.97 -1.51 -17.63
C GLN A 269 -7.01 -2.01 -18.68
N SER A 270 -7.11 -1.43 -19.89
CA SER A 270 -6.14 -1.59 -20.98
C SER A 270 -5.45 -0.27 -21.24
N THR A 271 -4.16 -0.31 -21.54
CA THR A 271 -3.37 0.88 -21.88
C THR A 271 -3.20 0.95 -23.38
N LEU A 272 -3.69 2.02 -24.00
CA LEU A 272 -3.71 2.23 -25.44
C LEU A 272 -2.80 3.39 -25.80
N PRO A 273 -1.86 3.24 -26.77
CA PRO A 273 -1.02 4.35 -27.23
C PRO A 273 -1.85 5.35 -28.05
N LEU A 274 -1.70 6.64 -27.78
CA LEU A 274 -2.38 7.73 -28.47
C LEU A 274 -1.47 8.51 -29.44
N GLY A 275 -0.19 8.21 -29.51
CA GLY A 275 0.83 9.01 -30.19
C GLY A 275 1.49 10.02 -29.24
N TYR A 276 2.58 10.67 -29.71
CA TYR A 276 3.37 11.62 -28.92
C TYR A 276 3.75 11.10 -27.53
N ASN A 277 4.08 9.80 -27.43
CA ASN A 277 4.40 9.09 -26.20
C ASN A 277 3.32 9.18 -25.10
N ALA A 278 2.10 9.59 -25.44
CA ALA A 278 0.96 9.61 -24.54
C ALA A 278 0.14 8.31 -24.64
N TYR A 279 -0.53 7.96 -23.56
CA TYR A 279 -1.36 6.74 -23.45
C TYR A 279 -2.72 7.05 -22.83
N LEU A 280 -3.68 6.21 -23.15
CA LEU A 280 -4.98 6.17 -22.49
C LEU A 280 -5.12 4.86 -21.74
N LYS A 281 -5.19 4.92 -20.42
CA LYS A 281 -5.60 3.81 -19.58
C LYS A 281 -7.12 3.80 -19.51
N LEU A 282 -7.75 2.84 -20.15
CA LEU A 282 -9.20 2.78 -20.35
C LEU A 282 -9.78 1.52 -19.69
N THR A 283 -10.90 1.65 -19.00
CA THR A 283 -11.67 0.49 -18.53
C THR A 283 -12.32 -0.21 -19.72
N THR A 284 -11.95 -1.47 -19.96
CA THR A 284 -12.38 -2.26 -21.13
C THR A 284 -13.26 -3.45 -20.76
N GLY A 285 -13.33 -3.85 -19.50
CA GLY A 285 -14.11 -5.00 -19.09
C GLY A 285 -14.24 -5.18 -17.58
N LYS A 286 -14.96 -6.22 -17.20
CA LYS A 286 -15.07 -6.73 -15.83
C LYS A 286 -14.37 -8.07 -15.72
N TYR A 287 -13.89 -8.42 -14.53
CA TYR A 287 -13.39 -9.77 -14.30
C TYR A 287 -14.26 -10.54 -13.30
N TYR A 288 -14.23 -11.85 -13.46
CA TYR A 288 -15.02 -12.83 -12.71
C TYR A 288 -14.04 -13.90 -12.19
N ILE A 289 -14.16 -14.26 -10.92
CA ILE A 289 -13.33 -15.29 -10.28
C ILE A 289 -14.01 -16.67 -10.36
N PRO A 290 -13.39 -17.78 -9.95
CA PRO A 290 -13.83 -19.14 -10.27
C PRO A 290 -15.28 -19.48 -9.96
N SER A 291 -15.89 -18.94 -8.91
CA SER A 291 -17.32 -19.13 -8.63
C SER A 291 -18.25 -18.45 -9.63
N GLY A 292 -17.73 -17.62 -10.53
CA GLY A 292 -18.49 -16.82 -11.49
C GLY A 292 -18.92 -15.44 -10.95
N ARG A 293 -18.59 -15.10 -9.70
CA ARG A 293 -18.89 -13.79 -9.10
C ARG A 293 -17.99 -12.68 -9.61
N CYS A 294 -18.59 -11.49 -9.80
CA CYS A 294 -17.89 -10.25 -10.06
C CYS A 294 -17.78 -9.47 -8.73
N ILE A 295 -16.57 -9.14 -8.33
CA ILE A 295 -16.34 -8.46 -7.03
C ILE A 295 -16.51 -6.95 -7.09
N GLN A 296 -16.86 -6.38 -8.25
CA GLN A 296 -17.02 -4.93 -8.43
C GLN A 296 -18.05 -4.36 -7.46
N ALA A 297 -17.63 -3.39 -6.64
CA ALA A 297 -18.48 -2.79 -5.62
C ALA A 297 -19.39 -1.69 -6.15
N ILE A 298 -18.93 -0.93 -7.15
CA ILE A 298 -19.61 0.27 -7.64
C ILE A 298 -19.89 0.14 -9.14
N ASP A 299 -21.13 0.39 -9.53
CA ASP A 299 -21.49 0.51 -10.94
C ASP A 299 -21.28 1.93 -11.45
N TYR A 300 -20.24 2.11 -12.27
CA TYR A 300 -19.92 3.40 -12.89
C TYR A 300 -20.68 3.66 -14.19
N SER A 301 -21.41 2.69 -14.75
CA SER A 301 -22.09 2.84 -16.04
C SER A 301 -23.08 3.99 -16.04
N LYS A 302 -23.76 4.25 -14.92
CA LYS A 302 -24.73 5.33 -14.76
C LYS A 302 -24.09 6.69 -14.47
N HIS A 303 -22.83 6.72 -14.06
CA HIS A 303 -22.11 7.96 -13.82
C HIS A 303 -21.91 8.77 -15.11
N ALA A 304 -21.63 8.10 -16.23
CA ALA A 304 -21.57 8.73 -17.54
C ALA A 304 -22.89 9.42 -17.94
N GLU A 305 -24.02 8.92 -17.44
CA GLU A 305 -25.35 9.52 -17.65
C GLU A 305 -25.71 10.65 -16.66
N GLY A 306 -24.82 10.96 -15.71
CA GLY A 306 -25.07 12.02 -14.72
C GLY A 306 -25.88 11.59 -13.50
N LYS A 307 -26.09 10.28 -13.30
CA LYS A 307 -26.96 9.74 -12.23
C LYS A 307 -26.22 9.36 -10.94
N GLY A 308 -24.89 9.63 -10.86
CA GLY A 308 -24.07 9.30 -9.70
C GLY A 308 -23.57 7.85 -9.71
N TYR A 309 -23.08 7.39 -8.56
CA TYR A 309 -22.58 6.03 -8.38
C TYR A 309 -23.63 5.16 -7.68
N GLU A 310 -23.80 3.93 -8.15
CA GLU A 310 -24.66 2.96 -7.47
C GLU A 310 -23.79 1.82 -6.89
N VAL A 311 -24.11 1.41 -5.68
CA VAL A 311 -23.53 0.19 -5.09
C VAL A 311 -24.20 -1.00 -5.80
N VAL A 312 -23.40 -1.98 -6.23
CA VAL A 312 -23.90 -3.18 -6.89
C VAL A 312 -24.64 -4.04 -5.89
N ASP A 313 -25.85 -4.49 -6.25
CA ASP A 313 -26.60 -5.45 -5.45
C ASP A 313 -25.82 -6.77 -5.34
N SER A 314 -25.80 -7.34 -4.12
CA SER A 314 -25.04 -8.55 -3.82
C SER A 314 -25.88 -9.80 -4.10
N MET A 315 -25.31 -10.76 -4.84
CA MET A 315 -25.89 -12.08 -5.09
C MET A 315 -25.02 -13.18 -4.48
N ALA A 316 -25.68 -14.29 -4.11
CA ALA A 316 -25.00 -15.44 -3.54
C ALA A 316 -24.44 -16.35 -4.65
N PHE A 317 -23.22 -16.80 -4.45
CA PHE A 317 -22.49 -17.80 -5.25
C PHE A 317 -22.01 -18.93 -4.35
N ARG A 318 -21.40 -19.95 -4.92
CA ARG A 318 -20.83 -21.06 -4.18
C ARG A 318 -19.40 -21.33 -4.59
N THR A 319 -18.55 -21.62 -3.61
CA THR A 319 -17.20 -22.13 -3.84
C THR A 319 -17.25 -23.52 -4.43
N LEU A 320 -16.11 -24.04 -4.86
CA LEU A 320 -15.99 -25.41 -5.38
C LEU A 320 -16.51 -26.48 -4.39
N GLY A 321 -16.26 -26.29 -3.08
CA GLY A 321 -16.74 -27.14 -2.00
C GLY A 321 -18.16 -26.82 -1.50
N GLY A 322 -18.84 -25.84 -2.11
CA GLY A 322 -20.24 -25.50 -1.82
C GLY A 322 -20.45 -24.48 -0.70
N ARG A 323 -19.40 -23.85 -0.16
CA ARG A 323 -19.54 -22.71 0.78
C ARG A 323 -20.20 -21.54 0.07
N GLU A 324 -21.06 -20.81 0.78
CA GLU A 324 -21.71 -19.63 0.25
C GLU A 324 -20.74 -18.43 0.26
N VAL A 325 -20.64 -17.73 -0.86
CA VAL A 325 -19.86 -16.50 -1.05
C VAL A 325 -20.68 -15.49 -1.83
N TRP A 326 -20.33 -14.21 -1.71
CA TRP A 326 -21.15 -13.13 -2.24
C TRP A 326 -20.35 -12.29 -3.25
N ASP A 327 -21.01 -11.74 -4.25
CA ASP A 327 -20.47 -10.71 -5.12
C ASP A 327 -20.82 -9.30 -4.63
N GLY A 328 -20.58 -8.27 -5.44
CA GLY A 328 -21.00 -6.90 -5.16
C GLY A 328 -20.37 -6.30 -3.90
N GLY A 329 -19.14 -5.80 -4.03
CA GLY A 329 -18.52 -5.05 -2.94
C GLY A 329 -17.25 -5.66 -2.35
N GLY A 330 -16.47 -6.33 -3.19
CA GLY A 330 -15.20 -6.94 -2.79
C GLY A 330 -15.35 -8.35 -2.22
N ILE A 331 -14.22 -8.88 -1.75
CA ILE A 331 -14.13 -10.20 -1.15
C ILE A 331 -14.44 -10.11 0.35
N THR A 332 -15.43 -10.87 0.81
CA THR A 332 -15.72 -11.01 2.23
C THR A 332 -14.84 -12.12 2.81
N PRO A 333 -14.05 -11.87 3.88
CA PRO A 333 -13.21 -12.89 4.48
C PRO A 333 -14.06 -13.98 5.18
N ASP A 334 -13.54 -15.21 5.22
CA ASP A 334 -14.17 -16.34 5.93
C ASP A 334 -14.19 -16.09 7.45
N CYS A 335 -13.13 -15.45 7.96
CA CYS A 335 -12.98 -15.07 9.36
C CYS A 335 -12.85 -13.54 9.45
N PRO A 336 -13.94 -12.80 9.65
CA PRO A 336 -13.89 -11.36 9.79
C PRO A 336 -13.19 -10.95 11.10
N LEU A 337 -12.23 -10.04 10.99
CA LEU A 337 -11.51 -9.45 12.12
C LEU A 337 -11.85 -7.97 12.23
N ALA A 338 -12.20 -7.53 13.42
CA ALA A 338 -12.42 -6.11 13.65
C ALA A 338 -11.14 -5.31 13.39
N PRO A 339 -11.22 -4.11 12.76
CA PRO A 339 -10.08 -3.25 12.60
C PRO A 339 -9.52 -2.85 13.97
N ARG A 340 -8.20 -2.79 14.08
CA ARG A 340 -7.56 -2.27 15.30
C ARG A 340 -7.70 -0.74 15.27
N TYR A 341 -8.51 -0.19 16.15
CA TYR A 341 -8.65 1.26 16.27
C TYR A 341 -7.44 1.85 16.99
N ILE A 342 -6.79 2.78 16.32
CA ILE A 342 -5.79 3.66 16.92
C ILE A 342 -6.53 4.95 17.29
N SER A 343 -6.30 5.49 18.50
CA SER A 343 -6.94 6.73 18.91
C SER A 343 -6.54 7.89 17.99
N ASN A 344 -7.43 8.85 17.78
CA ASN A 344 -7.11 10.05 17.00
C ASN A 344 -5.92 10.81 17.60
N PHE A 345 -5.73 10.75 18.91
CA PHE A 345 -4.56 11.32 19.57
C PHE A 345 -3.27 10.63 19.11
N ALA A 346 -3.23 9.29 19.15
CA ALA A 346 -2.06 8.54 18.68
C ALA A 346 -1.78 8.75 17.19
N LEU A 347 -2.83 8.85 16.36
CA LEU A 347 -2.68 9.22 14.94
C LEU A 347 -2.11 10.63 14.77
N THR A 348 -2.51 11.58 15.63
CA THR A 348 -1.95 12.95 15.62
C THR A 348 -0.48 12.94 16.02
N LEU A 349 -0.10 12.19 17.06
CA LEU A 349 1.30 12.04 17.47
C LEU A 349 2.15 11.44 16.34
N TYR A 350 1.64 10.44 15.65
CA TYR A 350 2.29 9.84 14.50
C TYR A 350 2.43 10.84 13.33
N ALA A 351 1.33 11.50 12.95
CA ALA A 351 1.30 12.45 11.84
C ALA A 351 2.20 13.67 12.06
N LEU A 352 2.35 14.11 13.30
CA LEU A 352 3.23 15.22 13.69
C LEU A 352 4.68 14.80 13.99
N GLY A 353 4.99 13.49 13.89
CA GLY A 353 6.34 12.98 14.06
C GLY A 353 6.82 12.83 15.51
N PHE A 354 5.94 12.99 16.51
CA PHE A 354 6.35 12.88 17.94
C PHE A 354 6.82 11.46 18.29
N ILE A 355 6.18 10.43 17.71
CA ILE A 355 6.59 9.04 17.93
C ILE A 355 7.97 8.80 17.32
N GLU A 356 8.20 9.30 16.12
CA GLU A 356 9.48 9.15 15.43
C GLU A 356 10.61 9.92 16.11
N ASP A 357 10.33 11.14 16.61
CA ASP A 357 11.30 11.92 17.39
C ASP A 357 11.78 11.11 18.62
N TYR A 358 10.83 10.48 19.32
CA TYR A 358 11.15 9.65 20.47
C TYR A 358 11.93 8.40 20.07
N VAL A 359 11.55 7.72 18.99
CA VAL A 359 12.27 6.55 18.47
C VAL A 359 13.71 6.92 18.12
N ASP A 360 13.95 8.06 17.50
CA ASP A 360 15.30 8.54 17.18
C ASP A 360 16.14 8.76 18.46
N ASP A 361 15.56 9.44 19.46
CA ASP A 361 16.23 9.65 20.74
C ASP A 361 16.48 8.32 21.48
N TYR A 362 15.54 7.39 21.41
CA TYR A 362 15.72 6.03 21.93
C TYR A 362 16.88 5.33 21.23
N MET A 363 16.90 5.35 19.89
CA MET A 363 17.97 4.72 19.10
C MET A 363 19.35 5.35 19.37
N LYS A 364 19.44 6.66 19.57
CA LYS A 364 20.70 7.33 19.95
C LYS A 364 21.23 6.85 21.30
N ARG A 365 20.33 6.55 22.25
CA ARG A 365 20.70 6.06 23.61
C ARG A 365 21.05 4.57 23.62
N HIS A 366 20.38 3.75 22.77
CA HIS A 366 20.41 2.29 22.83
C HIS A 366 21.02 1.60 21.59
N HIS A 367 21.62 2.35 20.64
CA HIS A 367 22.10 1.80 19.35
C HIS A 367 23.15 0.70 19.46
N SER A 368 23.86 0.62 20.58
CA SER A 368 24.87 -0.41 20.85
C SER A 368 24.34 -1.65 21.59
N GLU A 369 23.06 -1.62 21.99
CA GLU A 369 22.43 -2.73 22.69
C GLU A 369 21.93 -3.80 21.71
N PRO A 370 21.98 -5.08 22.09
CA PRO A 370 21.39 -6.14 21.27
C PRO A 370 19.89 -5.90 21.11
N PHE A 371 19.40 -5.92 19.89
CA PHE A 371 18.00 -5.74 19.57
C PHE A 371 17.43 -6.99 18.88
N ASP A 372 16.40 -7.58 19.49
CA ASP A 372 15.62 -8.66 18.89
C ASP A 372 14.16 -8.18 18.72
N PRO A 373 13.73 -7.93 17.48
CA PRO A 373 12.38 -7.40 17.22
C PRO A 373 11.26 -8.37 17.66
N THR A 374 11.56 -9.66 17.83
CA THR A 374 10.56 -10.67 18.23
C THR A 374 10.26 -10.66 19.72
N THR A 375 11.19 -10.19 20.53
CA THR A 375 11.11 -10.14 22.01
C THR A 375 11.09 -8.72 22.55
N PHE A 376 11.31 -7.72 21.69
CA PHE A 376 11.35 -6.32 22.10
C PHE A 376 10.00 -5.87 22.70
N ALA A 377 10.07 -5.29 23.88
CA ALA A 377 8.99 -4.56 24.51
C ALA A 377 9.56 -3.29 25.12
N LEU A 378 8.87 -2.17 24.91
CA LEU A 378 9.22 -0.93 25.58
C LEU A 378 9.00 -1.08 27.09
N SER A 379 9.99 -0.70 27.91
CA SER A 379 9.80 -0.74 29.37
C SER A 379 8.85 0.36 29.84
N ASP A 380 8.29 0.19 31.06
CA ASP A 380 7.41 1.19 31.64
C ASP A 380 8.13 2.53 31.83
N GLU A 381 9.43 2.49 32.22
CA GLU A 381 10.25 3.69 32.39
C GLU A 381 10.44 4.44 31.06
N GLU A 382 10.69 3.73 29.97
CA GLU A 382 10.83 4.32 28.64
C GLU A 382 9.48 4.86 28.13
N TYR A 383 8.39 4.16 28.45
CA TYR A 383 7.06 4.68 28.12
C TYR A 383 6.72 5.97 28.88
N GLU A 384 7.11 6.06 30.18
CA GLU A 384 6.95 7.30 30.95
C GLU A 384 7.80 8.45 30.39
N LEU A 385 9.04 8.17 29.92
CA LEU A 385 9.88 9.18 29.26
C LEU A 385 9.21 9.67 27.97
N PHE A 386 8.63 8.78 27.19
CA PHE A 386 7.84 9.16 26.01
C PHE A 386 6.68 10.06 26.39
N MET A 387 5.88 9.70 27.40
CA MET A 387 4.74 10.52 27.84
C MET A 387 5.17 11.91 28.32
N ARG A 388 6.25 12.01 29.10
CA ARG A 388 6.80 13.33 29.52
C ARG A 388 7.24 14.16 28.32
N SER A 389 7.90 13.55 27.33
CA SER A 389 8.33 14.25 26.13
C SER A 389 7.16 14.85 25.32
N ILE A 390 5.97 14.23 25.41
CA ILE A 390 4.75 14.72 24.79
C ILE A 390 4.13 15.85 25.61
N GLU A 391 4.12 15.74 26.95
CA GLU A 391 3.59 16.75 27.85
C GLU A 391 4.36 18.07 27.75
N GLU A 392 5.68 18.01 27.56
CA GLU A 392 6.54 19.19 27.37
C GLU A 392 6.34 19.88 26.00
N LYS A 393 5.85 19.13 25.02
CA LYS A 393 5.55 19.64 23.66
C LYS A 393 4.05 19.86 23.56
N GLU A 394 3.57 21.09 23.45
CA GLU A 394 2.15 21.39 23.23
C GLU A 394 1.65 20.66 21.95
N VAL A 395 1.00 19.51 22.12
CA VAL A 395 0.42 18.78 21.01
C VAL A 395 -0.86 19.48 20.57
N PRO A 396 -1.00 19.94 19.32
CA PRO A 396 -2.20 20.61 18.83
C PRO A 396 -3.32 19.60 18.58
N TYR A 397 -3.82 18.99 19.67
CA TYR A 397 -4.88 18.00 19.63
C TYR A 397 -6.04 18.38 20.53
N GLU A 398 -7.20 18.49 19.95
CA GLU A 398 -8.46 18.62 20.66
C GLU A 398 -9.36 17.41 20.34
N SER A 399 -9.78 16.70 21.38
CA SER A 399 -10.61 15.50 21.19
C SER A 399 -11.95 15.84 20.54
N ALA A 400 -12.46 14.93 19.71
CA ALA A 400 -13.79 15.08 19.09
C ALA A 400 -14.89 15.24 20.15
N SER A 401 -14.74 14.57 21.30
CA SER A 401 -15.66 14.67 22.44
C SER A 401 -15.69 16.08 23.02
N ARG A 402 -14.51 16.72 23.24
CA ARG A 402 -14.46 18.11 23.72
C ARG A 402 -15.08 19.09 22.73
N LYS A 403 -14.78 18.92 21.42
CA LYS A 403 -15.41 19.74 20.36
C LYS A 403 -16.94 19.59 20.35
N MET A 404 -17.43 18.37 20.59
CA MET A 404 -18.87 18.13 20.64
C MET A 404 -19.51 18.73 21.91
N LEU A 405 -18.86 18.60 23.07
CA LEU A 405 -19.31 19.24 24.31
C LEU A 405 -19.38 20.75 24.17
N ALA A 406 -18.37 21.40 23.59
CA ALA A 406 -18.37 22.84 23.32
C ALA A 406 -19.54 23.27 22.43
N ARG A 407 -19.81 22.52 21.34
CA ARG A 407 -20.97 22.77 20.45
C ARG A 407 -22.31 22.58 21.16
N MET A 408 -22.41 21.52 21.99
CA MET A 408 -23.62 21.29 22.78
C MET A 408 -23.85 22.43 23.79
N LYS A 409 -22.80 22.94 24.40
CA LYS A 409 -22.86 24.09 25.32
C LYS A 409 -23.35 25.35 24.61
N GLU A 410 -22.78 25.65 23.42
CA GLU A 410 -23.25 26.78 22.60
C GLU A 410 -24.74 26.65 22.24
N ALA A 411 -25.17 25.47 21.84
CA ALA A 411 -26.58 25.19 21.51
C ALA A 411 -27.50 25.35 22.74
N ALA A 412 -27.11 24.79 23.90
CA ALA A 412 -27.87 24.91 25.15
C ALA A 412 -28.02 26.38 25.58
N GLN A 413 -26.97 27.19 25.45
CA GLN A 413 -26.99 28.64 25.75
C GLN A 413 -27.94 29.39 24.78
N ALA A 414 -27.89 29.07 23.48
CA ALA A 414 -28.77 29.66 22.49
C ALA A 414 -30.26 29.33 22.75
N ASP A 415 -30.53 28.14 23.28
CA ASP A 415 -31.88 27.66 23.57
C ASP A 415 -32.34 28.03 25.01
N HIS A 416 -31.48 28.72 25.82
CA HIS A 416 -31.69 29.02 27.25
C HIS A 416 -32.01 27.79 28.08
N PHE A 417 -31.34 26.63 27.80
CA PHE A 417 -31.56 25.35 28.46
C PHE A 417 -30.56 25.16 29.63
N GLU A 418 -30.79 25.87 30.75
CA GLU A 418 -29.91 25.93 31.92
C GLU A 418 -29.57 24.57 32.54
N GLU A 419 -30.52 23.63 32.54
CA GLU A 419 -30.31 22.27 33.10
C GLU A 419 -29.26 21.50 32.27
N LEU A 420 -29.31 21.62 30.95
CA LEU A 420 -28.35 20.99 30.05
C LEU A 420 -26.96 21.63 30.17
N GLU A 421 -26.89 22.97 30.31
CA GLU A 421 -25.63 23.66 30.55
C GLU A 421 -24.94 23.17 31.83
N ALA A 422 -25.71 22.98 32.92
CA ALA A 422 -25.17 22.47 34.16
C ALA A 422 -24.64 21.01 34.03
N GLN A 423 -25.32 20.17 33.25
CA GLN A 423 -24.86 18.81 32.97
C GLN A 423 -23.59 18.78 32.11
N ILE A 424 -23.50 19.62 31.09
CA ILE A 424 -22.31 19.73 30.26
C ILE A 424 -21.10 20.18 31.08
N ALA A 425 -21.28 21.18 31.95
CA ALA A 425 -20.21 21.68 32.83
C ALA A 425 -19.66 20.62 33.81
N GLN A 426 -20.41 19.55 34.08
CA GLN A 426 -19.94 18.41 34.88
C GLN A 426 -19.11 17.41 34.04
N LEU A 427 -19.23 17.44 32.72
CA LEU A 427 -18.53 16.58 31.78
C LEU A 427 -17.22 17.19 31.26
N GLU A 428 -17.09 18.51 31.34
CA GLU A 428 -15.86 19.27 31.02
C GLU A 428 -14.78 19.06 32.11
#